data_0ba58656e3520a955fe206d7655305d4
#
_entry.id   0ba58656e3520a955fe206d7655305d4
#
_cell.length_a   1.000
_cell.length_b   1.000
_cell.length_c   1.000
_cell.angle_alpha   90.00
_cell.angle_beta   90.00
_cell.angle_gamma   90.00
#
_symmetry.space_group_name_H-M   'P 1'
#
loop_
_entity.id
_entity.type
_entity.pdbx_description
1 polymer ?
#
loop_
_entity_poly.entity_id
_entity_poly.type
_entity_poly.pdbx_seq_one_letter_code
_entity_poly.pdbx_strand_id
1 'polypeptide(L)'
;MLKGRLLERALLILCGLLAMTLSDCHSAPSAEKPQPITLTYLGWGPITTGLLSRDESVFSRFTQKTGIRVHYIPGPETSTETLEMYEHSLESKPVTPDVYLIDVVWPGILAEHFADLRPYLGEEAKQHLDAAVHSDTVDGRLVAMPFFVETGVLYYRTDLLAKYGYKHPPETWDELEQMAAKIQAGERAAGNPDFWGYVWQGAAYEGLTCDALEWEESQGGGRIIEEDGTITVDNPQTIRAMKRAKHWVGTISPPSVTEFKEEDTRNVFASGNAAFRREWIWSAFTTGQAQDSPIRGKFALARLPAGIAGSASVIGGRSLAVSKYSAHPREAAELIRYMTSQEVGLSFWNDSSLLPARKDFYEDRQYLQSQPQLEALRDLFVRGGATSRPSTIVGRRYDEVSRAYFSAVHSILTGEATPEKAMANLESELVKITGFKPGKPKPVQEASLSH
;
A
#
# COMPACT_ATOMS: atom_id res chain seq x y z
N MET A 1 -25.78 88.82 36.87
CA MET A 1 -25.50 88.05 35.65
C MET A 1 -24.80 86.71 35.89
N LEU A 2 -24.84 86.14 37.09
CA LEU A 2 -24.18 84.81 37.36
C LEU A 2 -25.15 83.63 37.61
N LYS A 3 -26.46 83.91 37.78
CA LYS A 3 -27.44 82.80 38.04
C LYS A 3 -28.05 82.20 36.79
N GLY A 4 -27.99 82.82 35.61
CA GLY A 4 -28.53 82.27 34.35
C GLY A 4 -27.66 81.22 33.70
N ARG A 5 -26.34 81.28 33.88
CA ARG A 5 -25.40 80.33 33.24
C ARG A 5 -25.27 78.91 33.91
N LEU A 6 -25.73 78.80 35.18
CA LEU A 6 -25.71 77.55 35.90
C LEU A 6 -26.92 76.68 35.55
N LEU A 7 -28.09 77.26 35.18
CA LEU A 7 -29.25 76.52 34.79
C LEU A 7 -29.15 75.90 33.39
N GLU A 8 -28.55 76.57 32.43
CA GLU A 8 -28.32 76.11 31.09
C GLU A 8 -27.28 74.96 31.05
N ARG A 9 -26.27 74.96 31.90
CA ARG A 9 -25.33 73.89 32.01
C ARG A 9 -25.89 72.64 32.71
N ALA A 10 -26.79 72.80 33.64
CA ALA A 10 -27.49 71.66 34.28
C ALA A 10 -28.47 71.01 33.34
N LEU A 11 -29.15 71.78 32.47
CA LEU A 11 -30.10 71.18 31.48
C LEU A 11 -29.41 70.42 30.35
N LEU A 12 -28.23 70.86 29.92
CA LEU A 12 -27.40 70.18 28.89
C LEU A 12 -26.77 68.88 29.42
N ILE A 13 -26.44 68.81 30.68
CA ILE A 13 -25.93 67.57 31.31
C ILE A 13 -27.05 66.55 31.52
N LEU A 14 -28.30 66.99 31.82
CA LEU A 14 -29.41 66.11 31.98
C LEU A 14 -29.94 65.52 30.66
N CYS A 15 -29.91 66.32 29.56
CA CYS A 15 -30.19 65.79 28.21
C CYS A 15 -29.10 64.84 27.66
N GLY A 16 -27.83 65.06 28.04
CA GLY A 16 -26.74 64.18 27.67
C GLY A 16 -26.76 62.82 28.36
N LEU A 17 -27.26 62.76 29.60
CA LEU A 17 -27.43 61.52 30.37
C LEU A 17 -28.69 60.71 29.96
N LEU A 18 -29.72 61.37 29.44
CA LEU A 18 -30.95 60.70 28.96
C LEU A 18 -30.78 60.12 27.55
N ALA A 19 -29.80 60.65 26.76
CA ALA A 19 -29.48 60.15 25.43
C ALA A 19 -28.54 58.93 25.44
N MET A 20 -27.89 58.60 26.56
CA MET A 20 -27.01 57.45 26.71
C MET A 20 -27.74 56.19 27.21
N THR A 21 -29.00 56.26 27.58
CA THR A 21 -29.78 55.10 28.10
C THR A 21 -30.72 54.45 27.06
N LEU A 22 -30.74 54.92 25.81
CA LEU A 22 -31.60 54.37 24.76
C LEU A 22 -30.84 53.77 23.54
N SER A 23 -29.58 53.45 23.68
CA SER A 23 -28.77 52.81 22.60
C SER A 23 -28.25 51.45 23.00
N ASP A 24 -28.88 50.75 23.93
CA ASP A 24 -28.77 49.30 24.01
C ASP A 24 -29.71 48.65 22.98
N CYS A 25 -29.46 48.92 21.71
CA CYS A 25 -29.82 47.94 20.69
C CYS A 25 -29.01 46.68 20.99
N HIS A 26 -29.63 45.72 21.64
CA HIS A 26 -29.17 44.33 21.65
C HIS A 26 -29.01 43.91 20.18
N SER A 27 -27.81 44.09 19.63
CA SER A 27 -27.36 43.32 18.45
C SER A 27 -27.45 41.89 18.91
N ALA A 28 -28.50 41.18 18.44
CA ALA A 28 -28.53 39.73 18.57
C ALA A 28 -27.14 39.24 18.11
N PRO A 29 -26.52 38.33 18.86
CA PRO A 29 -25.24 37.76 18.41
C PRO A 29 -25.48 37.26 17.00
N SER A 30 -24.80 37.83 16.04
CA SER A 30 -24.79 37.33 14.68
C SER A 30 -24.40 35.88 14.81
N ALA A 31 -25.30 34.97 14.46
CA ALA A 31 -25.01 33.54 14.44
C ALA A 31 -23.75 33.40 13.58
N GLU A 32 -22.61 33.17 14.23
CA GLU A 32 -21.36 32.90 13.56
C GLU A 32 -21.66 31.75 12.61
N LYS A 33 -21.48 31.97 11.30
CA LYS A 33 -21.67 30.88 10.34
C LYS A 33 -20.77 29.75 10.80
N PRO A 34 -21.30 28.53 10.95
CA PRO A 34 -20.49 27.41 11.40
C PRO A 34 -19.25 27.36 10.54
N GLN A 35 -18.08 27.35 11.18
CA GLN A 35 -16.80 27.25 10.50
C GLN A 35 -16.82 25.97 9.66
N PRO A 36 -16.39 26.03 8.39
CA PRO A 36 -16.38 24.85 7.55
C PRO A 36 -15.45 23.79 8.17
N ILE A 37 -15.96 22.57 8.34
CA ILE A 37 -15.21 21.43 8.88
C ILE A 37 -14.00 21.20 7.96
N THR A 38 -12.82 21.03 8.56
CA THR A 38 -11.60 20.65 7.87
C THR A 38 -11.09 19.34 8.46
N LEU A 39 -11.10 18.29 7.67
CA LEU A 39 -10.52 16.99 8.01
C LEU A 39 -9.03 16.99 7.66
N THR A 40 -8.24 16.32 8.47
CA THR A 40 -6.83 16.06 8.20
C THR A 40 -6.67 14.61 7.75
N TYR A 41 -6.12 14.42 6.56
CA TYR A 41 -5.83 13.12 5.96
C TYR A 41 -4.33 12.89 5.92
N LEU A 42 -3.86 11.84 6.56
CA LEU A 42 -2.46 11.41 6.54
C LEU A 42 -2.32 10.23 5.59
N GLY A 43 -1.58 10.45 4.51
CA GLY A 43 -1.41 9.46 3.45
C GLY A 43 0.05 9.21 3.10
N TRP A 44 0.26 8.24 2.21
CA TRP A 44 1.59 7.88 1.73
C TRP A 44 2.08 8.86 0.65
N GLY A 45 3.30 9.41 0.83
CA GLY A 45 3.83 10.49 0.00
C GLY A 45 3.83 10.24 -1.51
N PRO A 46 4.47 9.16 -2.04
CA PRO A 46 4.65 9.00 -3.48
C PRO A 46 3.36 8.82 -4.29
N ILE A 47 2.42 7.99 -3.80
CA ILE A 47 1.17 7.72 -4.53
C ILE A 47 0.21 8.89 -4.44
N THR A 48 0.08 9.48 -3.27
CA THR A 48 -0.96 10.47 -3.01
C THR A 48 -0.58 11.88 -3.46
N THR A 49 0.71 12.22 -3.44
CA THR A 49 1.15 13.56 -3.86
C THR A 49 0.86 13.84 -5.33
N GLY A 50 1.06 12.86 -6.21
CA GLY A 50 0.78 13.00 -7.64
C GLY A 50 -0.71 13.05 -8.00
N LEU A 51 -1.57 12.35 -7.23
CA LEU A 51 -3.00 12.22 -7.50
C LEU A 51 -3.85 13.27 -6.79
N LEU A 52 -3.41 13.69 -5.59
CA LEU A 52 -4.21 14.56 -4.72
C LEU A 52 -3.80 16.04 -4.83
N SER A 53 -2.65 16.35 -5.46
CA SER A 53 -2.13 17.72 -5.58
C SER A 53 -2.59 18.48 -6.83
N ARG A 54 -3.34 17.85 -7.74
CA ARG A 54 -3.87 18.54 -8.93
C ARG A 54 -5.09 19.38 -8.57
N ASP A 55 -5.31 20.53 -9.27
CA ASP A 55 -6.42 21.46 -9.03
C ASP A 55 -7.82 20.84 -9.06
N GLU A 56 -7.98 19.70 -9.75
CA GLU A 56 -9.18 18.87 -9.74
C GLU A 56 -9.00 17.61 -8.89
N SER A 57 -8.27 17.71 -7.78
CA SER A 57 -8.01 16.57 -6.90
C SER A 57 -9.32 15.96 -6.36
N VAL A 58 -9.25 14.69 -5.98
CA VAL A 58 -10.35 14.00 -5.30
C VAL A 58 -10.88 14.80 -4.11
N PHE A 59 -9.99 15.45 -3.35
CA PHE A 59 -10.36 16.28 -2.20
C PHE A 59 -11.07 17.58 -2.61
N SER A 60 -10.69 18.22 -3.73
CA SER A 60 -11.40 19.41 -4.24
C SER A 60 -12.83 19.06 -4.66
N ARG A 61 -13.03 17.93 -5.36
CA ARG A 61 -14.36 17.44 -5.73
C ARG A 61 -15.20 17.07 -4.49
N PHE A 62 -14.59 16.42 -3.51
CA PHE A 62 -15.26 16.14 -2.24
C PHE A 62 -15.71 17.43 -1.53
N THR A 63 -14.83 18.43 -1.45
CA THR A 63 -15.13 19.73 -0.84
C THR A 63 -16.27 20.44 -1.57
N GLN A 64 -16.29 20.40 -2.92
CA GLN A 64 -17.40 20.97 -3.71
C GLN A 64 -18.74 20.27 -3.46
N LYS A 65 -18.73 18.94 -3.26
CA LYS A 65 -19.95 18.16 -3.00
C LYS A 65 -20.50 18.34 -1.59
N THR A 66 -19.63 18.50 -0.59
CA THR A 66 -20.00 18.40 0.84
C THR A 66 -19.80 19.69 1.64
N GLY A 67 -18.96 20.61 1.17
CA GLY A 67 -18.51 21.76 1.94
C GLY A 67 -17.41 21.44 2.96
N ILE A 68 -17.02 20.16 3.13
CA ILE A 68 -15.98 19.70 4.04
C ILE A 68 -14.62 19.84 3.33
N ARG A 69 -13.68 20.50 3.98
CA ARG A 69 -12.31 20.65 3.45
C ARG A 69 -11.45 19.46 3.87
N VAL A 70 -10.44 19.14 3.08
CA VAL A 70 -9.46 18.10 3.43
C VAL A 70 -8.05 18.71 3.37
N HIS A 71 -7.35 18.64 4.48
CA HIS A 71 -5.93 18.96 4.58
C HIS A 71 -5.12 17.66 4.48
N TYR A 72 -4.31 17.55 3.41
CA TYR A 72 -3.47 16.39 3.17
C TYR A 72 -2.10 16.56 3.81
N ILE A 73 -1.64 15.54 4.54
CA ILE A 73 -0.28 15.43 5.09
C ILE A 73 0.39 14.22 4.42
N PRO A 74 1.49 14.44 3.68
CA PRO A 74 2.27 13.33 3.13
C PRO A 74 3.04 12.60 4.23
N GLY A 75 2.99 11.26 4.19
CA GLY A 75 3.80 10.39 5.04
C GLY A 75 5.15 10.03 4.41
N PRO A 76 5.96 9.20 5.09
CA PRO A 76 7.21 8.64 4.58
C PRO A 76 7.06 7.83 3.29
N GLU A 77 8.20 7.46 2.68
CA GLU A 77 8.22 6.74 1.41
C GLU A 77 7.95 5.23 1.57
N THR A 78 8.36 4.65 2.69
CA THR A 78 8.21 3.20 2.91
C THR A 78 7.10 2.87 3.91
N SER A 79 6.53 1.67 3.79
CA SER A 79 5.56 1.14 4.75
C SER A 79 6.17 1.06 6.16
N THR A 80 7.41 0.60 6.30
CA THR A 80 8.09 0.45 7.59
C THR A 80 8.23 1.79 8.31
N GLU A 81 8.78 2.81 7.63
CA GLU A 81 8.94 4.17 8.19
C GLU A 81 7.58 4.81 8.52
N THR A 82 6.56 4.53 7.70
CA THR A 82 5.20 5.03 7.94
C THR A 82 4.58 4.38 9.17
N LEU A 83 4.75 3.09 9.36
CA LEU A 83 4.25 2.39 10.57
C LEU A 83 4.89 2.94 11.83
N GLU A 84 6.21 3.07 11.86
CA GLU A 84 6.94 3.65 13.00
C GLU A 84 6.44 5.06 13.36
N MET A 85 6.21 5.90 12.35
CA MET A 85 5.64 7.24 12.54
C MET A 85 4.22 7.17 13.12
N TYR A 86 3.38 6.23 12.63
CA TYR A 86 2.00 6.09 13.10
C TYR A 86 1.95 5.60 14.55
N GLU A 87 2.70 4.56 14.89
CA GLU A 87 2.79 4.03 16.25
C GLU A 87 3.20 5.14 17.24
N HIS A 88 4.30 5.85 16.93
CA HIS A 88 4.77 6.95 17.78
C HIS A 88 3.75 8.11 17.90
N SER A 89 3.10 8.49 16.80
CA SER A 89 2.09 9.56 16.81
C SER A 89 0.85 9.16 17.60
N LEU A 90 0.34 7.94 17.38
CA LEU A 90 -0.90 7.44 17.97
C LEU A 90 -0.80 7.19 19.49
N GLU A 91 0.40 6.95 20.04
CA GLU A 91 0.64 6.87 21.49
C GLU A 91 0.15 8.12 22.22
N SER A 92 0.30 9.30 21.63
CA SER A 92 -0.15 10.57 22.21
C SER A 92 -1.67 10.80 22.12
N LYS A 93 -2.41 9.91 21.43
CA LYS A 93 -3.86 10.01 21.18
C LYS A 93 -4.25 11.34 20.55
N PRO A 94 -3.65 11.73 19.45
CA PRO A 94 -3.85 13.05 18.86
C PRO A 94 -5.26 13.18 18.27
N VAL A 95 -5.85 14.38 18.34
CA VAL A 95 -7.15 14.68 17.72
C VAL A 95 -7.06 14.68 16.18
N THR A 96 -5.92 14.98 15.64
CA THR A 96 -5.59 14.94 14.21
C THR A 96 -4.34 14.10 14.00
N PRO A 97 -4.23 13.37 12.88
CA PRO A 97 -5.12 13.26 11.72
C PRO A 97 -6.47 12.57 12.01
N ASP A 98 -7.51 12.95 11.21
CA ASP A 98 -8.82 12.33 11.27
C ASP A 98 -8.87 11.01 10.50
N VAL A 99 -8.24 10.98 9.33
CA VAL A 99 -8.18 9.82 8.43
C VAL A 99 -6.73 9.40 8.18
N TYR A 100 -6.48 8.12 8.28
CA TYR A 100 -5.19 7.47 8.04
C TYR A 100 -5.28 6.53 6.83
N LEU A 101 -4.32 6.64 5.93
CA LEU A 101 -4.07 5.61 4.91
C LEU A 101 -3.16 4.54 5.51
N ILE A 102 -3.66 3.33 5.68
CA ILE A 102 -2.94 2.23 6.32
C ILE A 102 -2.63 1.10 5.34
N ASP A 103 -1.55 0.37 5.57
CA ASP A 103 -1.24 -0.85 4.84
C ASP A 103 -2.22 -1.97 5.22
N VAL A 104 -2.50 -2.88 4.29
CA VAL A 104 -3.41 -4.03 4.50
C VAL A 104 -2.98 -4.95 5.64
N VAL A 105 -1.74 -4.86 6.11
CA VAL A 105 -1.21 -5.66 7.23
C VAL A 105 -1.25 -4.94 8.58
N TRP A 106 -1.64 -3.66 8.65
CA TRP A 106 -1.66 -2.89 9.89
C TRP A 106 -2.97 -2.90 10.70
N PRO A 107 -4.12 -3.36 10.18
CA PRO A 107 -5.34 -3.39 10.99
C PRO A 107 -5.15 -4.06 12.35
N GLY A 108 -4.49 -5.22 12.39
CA GLY A 108 -4.20 -5.93 13.64
C GLY A 108 -3.27 -5.19 14.60
N ILE A 109 -2.33 -4.40 14.08
CA ILE A 109 -1.36 -3.63 14.86
C ILE A 109 -2.04 -2.40 15.49
N LEU A 110 -2.79 -1.64 14.68
CA LEU A 110 -3.28 -0.30 15.02
C LEU A 110 -4.76 -0.26 15.41
N ALA A 111 -5.46 -1.41 15.45
CA ALA A 111 -6.90 -1.50 15.68
C ALA A 111 -7.41 -0.73 16.90
N GLU A 112 -6.60 -0.63 17.97
CA GLU A 112 -6.99 0.08 19.19
C GLU A 112 -7.12 1.59 19.02
N HIS A 113 -6.49 2.15 17.99
CA HIS A 113 -6.49 3.58 17.69
C HIS A 113 -7.55 3.98 16.66
N PHE A 114 -8.26 3.02 16.07
CA PHE A 114 -9.23 3.30 15.02
C PHE A 114 -10.68 3.05 15.45
N ALA A 115 -11.58 3.85 14.92
CA ALA A 115 -13.01 3.75 15.14
C ALA A 115 -13.58 2.51 14.43
N ASP A 116 -14.67 1.94 14.97
CA ASP A 116 -15.46 0.95 14.27
C ASP A 116 -16.29 1.63 13.17
N LEU A 117 -16.01 1.28 11.92
CA LEU A 117 -16.69 1.86 10.75
C LEU A 117 -18.02 1.19 10.41
N ARG A 118 -18.41 0.07 11.04
CA ARG A 118 -19.68 -0.60 10.75
C ARG A 118 -20.91 0.30 10.90
N PRO A 119 -21.00 1.18 11.92
CA PRO A 119 -22.15 2.10 12.05
C PRO A 119 -22.26 3.12 10.92
N TYR A 120 -21.18 3.37 10.18
CA TYR A 120 -21.09 4.38 9.13
C TYR A 120 -21.03 3.79 7.72
N LEU A 121 -20.31 2.67 7.55
CA LEU A 121 -19.92 2.12 6.25
C LEU A 121 -20.19 0.61 6.12
N GLY A 122 -20.96 0.01 7.03
CA GLY A 122 -21.22 -1.44 7.03
C GLY A 122 -21.92 -1.95 5.77
N GLU A 123 -22.79 -1.16 5.16
CA GLU A 123 -23.47 -1.52 3.91
C GLU A 123 -22.54 -1.36 2.71
N GLU A 124 -21.72 -0.30 2.69
CA GLU A 124 -20.73 -0.07 1.65
C GLU A 124 -19.64 -1.13 1.65
N ALA A 125 -19.25 -1.63 2.82
CA ALA A 125 -18.27 -2.70 2.95
C ALA A 125 -18.68 -3.99 2.21
N LYS A 126 -19.97 -4.29 2.10
CA LYS A 126 -20.48 -5.44 1.35
C LYS A 126 -20.17 -5.39 -0.15
N GLN A 127 -19.89 -4.20 -0.67
CA GLN A 127 -19.54 -3.97 -2.07
C GLN A 127 -18.04 -4.16 -2.35
N HIS A 128 -17.24 -4.36 -1.32
CA HIS A 128 -15.79 -4.57 -1.42
C HIS A 128 -15.44 -6.05 -1.41
N LEU A 129 -14.22 -6.37 -1.85
CA LEU A 129 -13.69 -7.73 -1.87
C LEU A 129 -13.71 -8.32 -0.46
N ASP A 130 -14.32 -9.50 -0.30
CA ASP A 130 -14.53 -10.10 1.03
C ASP A 130 -13.22 -10.33 1.79
N ALA A 131 -12.17 -10.77 1.09
CA ALA A 131 -10.85 -10.96 1.69
C ALA A 131 -10.25 -9.65 2.23
N ALA A 132 -10.43 -8.53 1.52
CA ALA A 132 -9.94 -7.22 1.97
C ALA A 132 -10.74 -6.71 3.18
N VAL A 133 -12.08 -6.84 3.16
CA VAL A 133 -12.93 -6.50 4.31
C VAL A 133 -12.60 -7.37 5.52
N HIS A 134 -12.31 -8.66 5.30
CA HIS A 134 -11.89 -9.58 6.37
C HIS A 134 -10.57 -9.12 7.01
N SER A 135 -9.58 -8.75 6.21
CA SER A 135 -8.29 -8.23 6.71
C SER A 135 -8.45 -6.94 7.51
N ASP A 136 -9.43 -6.09 7.15
CA ASP A 136 -9.72 -4.83 7.84
C ASP A 136 -10.66 -5.00 9.07
N THR A 137 -11.05 -6.25 9.38
CA THR A 137 -11.94 -6.56 10.50
C THR A 137 -11.15 -7.22 11.63
N VAL A 138 -11.04 -6.53 12.76
CA VAL A 138 -10.33 -6.99 13.96
C VAL A 138 -11.30 -7.10 15.13
N ASP A 139 -11.35 -8.24 15.80
CA ASP A 139 -12.26 -8.52 16.92
C ASP A 139 -13.72 -8.16 16.61
N GLY A 140 -14.17 -8.46 15.38
CA GLY A 140 -15.51 -8.18 14.89
C GLY A 140 -15.79 -6.69 14.60
N ARG A 141 -14.82 -5.78 14.67
CA ARG A 141 -14.94 -4.35 14.31
C ARG A 141 -14.32 -4.11 12.94
N LEU A 142 -14.99 -3.38 12.07
CA LEU A 142 -14.41 -2.89 10.82
C LEU A 142 -13.55 -1.67 11.13
N VAL A 143 -12.24 -1.86 11.33
CA VAL A 143 -11.31 -0.79 11.77
C VAL A 143 -10.78 0.05 10.63
N ALA A 144 -10.91 -0.44 9.40
CA ALA A 144 -10.57 0.29 8.19
C ALA A 144 -11.51 -0.12 7.04
N MET A 145 -11.50 0.64 5.95
CA MET A 145 -12.25 0.37 4.73
C MET A 145 -11.28 0.14 3.58
N PRO A 146 -11.34 -1.00 2.88
CA PRO A 146 -10.44 -1.28 1.77
C PRO A 146 -10.53 -0.18 0.71
N PHE A 147 -9.37 0.38 0.32
CA PHE A 147 -9.30 1.47 -0.64
C PHE A 147 -8.86 0.96 -2.02
N PHE A 148 -7.69 0.37 -2.09
CA PHE A 148 -7.20 -0.30 -3.28
C PHE A 148 -6.43 -1.56 -2.92
N VAL A 149 -6.39 -2.51 -3.87
CA VAL A 149 -5.65 -3.75 -3.75
C VAL A 149 -4.53 -3.81 -4.78
N GLU A 150 -3.48 -4.55 -4.44
CA GLU A 150 -2.32 -4.72 -5.29
C GLU A 150 -1.76 -6.13 -5.16
N THR A 151 -0.89 -6.48 -6.09
CA THR A 151 -0.11 -7.71 -6.02
C THR A 151 1.23 -7.52 -6.69
N GLY A 152 2.21 -8.34 -6.29
CA GLY A 152 3.49 -8.43 -6.96
C GLY A 152 3.33 -8.96 -8.39
N VAL A 153 4.00 -8.33 -9.35
CA VAL A 153 3.98 -8.73 -10.76
C VAL A 153 5.37 -8.63 -11.37
N LEU A 154 5.58 -9.35 -12.45
CA LEU A 154 6.79 -9.26 -13.26
C LEU A 154 6.61 -8.21 -14.37
N TYR A 155 7.41 -7.17 -14.33
CA TYR A 155 7.60 -6.26 -15.47
C TYR A 155 8.66 -6.85 -16.39
N TYR A 156 8.40 -6.85 -17.70
CA TYR A 156 9.35 -7.37 -18.67
C TYR A 156 9.45 -6.50 -19.91
N ARG A 157 10.64 -6.42 -20.49
CA ARG A 157 10.94 -5.67 -21.73
C ARG A 157 10.51 -6.47 -22.96
N THR A 158 9.39 -6.06 -23.57
CA THR A 158 8.84 -6.73 -24.76
C THR A 158 9.79 -6.63 -25.98
N ASP A 159 10.46 -5.50 -26.14
CA ASP A 159 11.44 -5.28 -27.21
C ASP A 159 12.67 -6.17 -27.04
N LEU A 160 13.15 -6.38 -25.80
CA LEU A 160 14.29 -7.25 -25.56
C LEU A 160 13.92 -8.73 -25.72
N LEU A 161 12.72 -9.15 -25.26
CA LEU A 161 12.27 -10.51 -25.54
C LEU A 161 12.28 -10.79 -27.04
N ALA A 162 11.69 -9.90 -27.85
CA ALA A 162 11.69 -10.02 -29.31
C ALA A 162 13.12 -10.04 -29.89
N LYS A 163 14.01 -9.13 -29.44
CA LYS A 163 15.40 -9.05 -29.87
C LYS A 163 16.18 -10.35 -29.64
N TYR A 164 15.94 -11.02 -28.49
CA TYR A 164 16.63 -12.25 -28.13
C TYR A 164 15.89 -13.54 -28.49
N GLY A 165 14.76 -13.43 -29.23
CA GLY A 165 14.03 -14.54 -29.82
C GLY A 165 13.03 -15.23 -28.88
N TYR A 166 12.64 -14.57 -27.80
CA TYR A 166 11.62 -15.08 -26.89
C TYR A 166 10.21 -14.64 -27.33
N LYS A 167 9.22 -15.53 -27.22
CA LYS A 167 7.83 -15.29 -27.66
C LYS A 167 6.90 -14.91 -26.51
N HIS A 168 7.29 -15.22 -25.27
CA HIS A 168 6.50 -15.00 -24.05
C HIS A 168 7.45 -14.59 -22.90
N PRO A 169 6.92 -13.95 -21.84
CA PRO A 169 7.70 -13.72 -20.61
C PRO A 169 8.04 -15.06 -19.95
N PRO A 170 9.02 -15.09 -19.03
CA PRO A 170 9.36 -16.31 -18.30
C PRO A 170 8.19 -16.78 -17.43
N GLU A 171 7.85 -18.07 -17.56
CA GLU A 171 6.76 -18.70 -16.79
C GLU A 171 7.28 -19.36 -15.51
N THR A 172 8.58 -19.69 -15.44
CA THR A 172 9.23 -20.27 -14.27
C THR A 172 10.47 -19.48 -13.84
N TRP A 173 10.88 -19.64 -12.59
CA TRP A 173 12.10 -19.01 -12.09
C TRP A 173 13.35 -19.45 -12.88
N ASP A 174 13.37 -20.70 -13.34
CA ASP A 174 14.48 -21.22 -14.17
C ASP A 174 14.52 -20.53 -15.54
N GLU A 175 13.37 -20.28 -16.15
CA GLU A 175 13.29 -19.50 -17.40
C GLU A 175 13.71 -18.04 -17.19
N LEU A 176 13.27 -17.42 -16.07
CA LEU A 176 13.68 -16.06 -15.75
C LEU A 176 15.21 -15.95 -15.64
N GLU A 177 15.85 -16.88 -14.94
CA GLU A 177 17.32 -16.91 -14.81
C GLU A 177 18.01 -17.02 -16.17
N GLN A 178 17.56 -17.96 -17.00
CA GLN A 178 18.14 -18.18 -18.34
C GLN A 178 17.93 -16.98 -19.26
N MET A 179 16.72 -16.42 -19.32
CA MET A 179 16.41 -15.26 -20.14
C MET A 179 17.18 -14.02 -19.65
N ALA A 180 17.18 -13.77 -18.34
CA ALA A 180 17.88 -12.66 -17.71
C ALA A 180 19.38 -12.70 -18.01
N ALA A 181 20.02 -13.85 -17.81
CA ALA A 181 21.46 -14.01 -18.08
C ALA A 181 21.81 -13.80 -19.56
N LYS A 182 21.00 -14.36 -20.48
CA LYS A 182 21.23 -14.21 -21.94
C LYS A 182 21.05 -12.75 -22.39
N ILE A 183 19.97 -12.10 -21.95
CA ILE A 183 19.67 -10.70 -22.31
C ILE A 183 20.75 -9.79 -21.74
N GLN A 184 21.12 -9.95 -20.46
CA GLN A 184 22.18 -9.18 -19.81
C GLN A 184 23.52 -9.30 -20.56
N ALA A 185 23.94 -10.51 -20.88
CA ALA A 185 25.17 -10.74 -21.61
C ALA A 185 25.15 -10.05 -22.99
N GLY A 186 24.03 -10.15 -23.70
CA GLY A 186 23.87 -9.52 -25.00
C GLY A 186 23.85 -8.00 -24.97
N GLU A 187 23.15 -7.40 -24.00
CA GLU A 187 23.08 -5.93 -23.85
C GLU A 187 24.43 -5.35 -23.41
N ARG A 188 25.17 -6.05 -22.54
CA ARG A 188 26.51 -5.67 -22.15
C ARG A 188 27.50 -5.75 -23.34
N ALA A 189 27.41 -6.79 -24.14
CA ALA A 189 28.21 -6.92 -25.37
C ALA A 189 27.84 -5.85 -26.42
N ALA A 190 26.60 -5.36 -26.40
CA ALA A 190 26.13 -4.28 -27.28
C ALA A 190 26.53 -2.88 -26.79
N GLY A 191 27.26 -2.75 -25.68
CA GLY A 191 27.80 -1.47 -25.19
C GLY A 191 27.07 -0.88 -23.98
N ASN A 192 26.21 -1.64 -23.30
CA ASN A 192 25.61 -1.23 -22.02
C ASN A 192 26.17 -2.06 -20.85
N PRO A 193 27.34 -1.73 -20.30
CA PRO A 193 27.99 -2.52 -19.24
C PRO A 193 27.18 -2.56 -17.94
N ASP A 194 26.30 -1.56 -17.70
CA ASP A 194 25.51 -1.42 -16.49
C ASP A 194 24.14 -2.11 -16.59
N PHE A 195 23.92 -2.88 -17.66
CA PHE A 195 22.65 -3.60 -17.85
C PHE A 195 22.56 -4.83 -16.94
N TRP A 196 21.36 -5.02 -16.32
CA TRP A 196 21.05 -6.15 -15.45
C TRP A 196 19.88 -6.98 -15.97
N GLY A 197 19.91 -8.26 -15.66
CA GLY A 197 18.84 -9.18 -16.07
C GLY A 197 17.57 -9.00 -15.27
N TYR A 198 17.67 -8.87 -13.93
CA TYR A 198 16.54 -8.84 -13.01
C TYR A 198 16.80 -7.91 -11.82
N VAL A 199 15.80 -7.10 -11.45
CA VAL A 199 15.84 -6.20 -10.28
C VAL A 199 14.57 -6.35 -9.43
N TRP A 200 14.72 -6.25 -8.11
CA TRP A 200 13.70 -6.51 -7.12
C TRP A 200 14.03 -5.79 -5.79
N GLN A 201 13.09 -5.77 -4.82
CA GLN A 201 13.24 -5.07 -3.54
C GLN A 201 14.03 -5.91 -2.54
N GLY A 202 15.34 -5.65 -2.42
CA GLY A 202 16.23 -6.43 -1.56
C GLY A 202 16.66 -5.77 -0.26
N ALA A 203 16.30 -4.51 0.00
CA ALA A 203 16.60 -3.83 1.26
C ALA A 203 15.89 -4.48 2.45
N ALA A 204 16.45 -4.32 3.66
CA ALA A 204 15.88 -4.90 4.89
C ALA A 204 14.67 -4.08 5.36
N TYR A 205 13.49 -4.32 4.78
CA TYR A 205 12.22 -3.69 5.12
C TYR A 205 11.04 -4.56 4.65
N GLU A 206 9.81 -4.12 4.86
CA GLU A 206 8.57 -4.86 4.55
C GLU A 206 8.49 -5.35 3.09
N GLY A 207 9.07 -4.62 2.11
CA GLY A 207 9.12 -5.05 0.72
C GLY A 207 9.86 -6.38 0.54
N LEU A 208 10.95 -6.60 1.28
CA LEU A 208 11.67 -7.87 1.24
C LEU A 208 10.86 -9.02 1.86
N THR A 209 10.02 -8.75 2.86
CA THR A 209 9.05 -9.76 3.35
C THR A 209 8.14 -10.23 2.23
N CYS A 210 7.66 -9.31 1.39
CA CYS A 210 6.82 -9.65 0.26
C CYS A 210 7.57 -10.49 -0.79
N ASP A 211 8.72 -10.01 -1.26
CA ASP A 211 9.50 -10.68 -2.30
C ASP A 211 9.94 -12.09 -1.86
N ALA A 212 10.42 -12.22 -0.62
CA ALA A 212 10.88 -13.50 -0.11
C ALA A 212 9.76 -14.51 0.11
N LEU A 213 8.57 -14.05 0.54
CA LEU A 213 7.40 -14.91 0.66
C LEU A 213 6.92 -15.44 -0.70
N GLU A 214 7.01 -14.62 -1.76
CA GLU A 214 6.73 -15.04 -3.14
C GLU A 214 7.68 -16.16 -3.60
N TRP A 215 8.97 -16.05 -3.27
CA TRP A 215 9.96 -17.09 -3.57
C TRP A 215 9.70 -18.35 -2.76
N GLU A 216 9.44 -18.22 -1.48
CA GLU A 216 9.20 -19.32 -0.54
C GLU A 216 7.96 -20.12 -0.94
N GLU A 217 6.81 -19.44 -1.08
CA GLU A 217 5.54 -20.10 -1.38
C GLU A 217 5.53 -20.72 -2.77
N SER A 218 6.03 -20.03 -3.79
CA SER A 218 6.14 -20.59 -5.14
C SER A 218 7.01 -21.86 -5.19
N GLN A 219 8.00 -21.98 -4.31
CA GLN A 219 8.86 -23.14 -4.18
C GLN A 219 8.25 -24.25 -3.31
N GLY A 220 7.08 -24.05 -2.71
CA GLY A 220 6.41 -25.02 -1.81
C GLY A 220 7.00 -25.00 -0.41
N GLY A 221 7.65 -23.90 0.00
CA GLY A 221 8.18 -23.68 1.33
C GLY A 221 7.10 -23.36 2.38
N GLY A 222 5.85 -23.22 1.97
CA GLY A 222 4.77 -22.76 2.82
C GLY A 222 4.73 -21.25 2.92
N ARG A 223 4.13 -20.80 3.99
CA ARG A 223 4.07 -19.38 4.40
C ARG A 223 4.95 -19.18 5.61
N ILE A 224 5.26 -17.96 5.95
CA ILE A 224 6.02 -17.65 7.19
C ILE A 224 5.35 -18.33 8.40
N ILE A 225 4.03 -18.14 8.49
CA ILE A 225 3.16 -18.79 9.49
C ILE A 225 1.87 -19.17 8.75
N GLU A 226 1.49 -20.43 8.84
CA GLU A 226 0.25 -20.96 8.27
C GLU A 226 -0.98 -20.45 9.03
N GLU A 227 -2.19 -20.57 8.44
CA GLU A 227 -3.46 -20.12 9.03
C GLU A 227 -3.77 -20.76 10.38
N ASP A 228 -3.24 -21.96 10.66
CA ASP A 228 -3.39 -22.65 11.94
C ASP A 228 -2.31 -22.27 12.96
N GLY A 229 -1.46 -21.30 12.68
CA GLY A 229 -0.36 -20.86 13.53
C GLY A 229 0.91 -21.71 13.42
N THR A 230 1.01 -22.62 12.43
CA THR A 230 2.23 -23.42 12.23
C THR A 230 3.32 -22.57 11.59
N ILE A 231 4.51 -22.50 12.23
CA ILE A 231 5.70 -21.82 11.66
C ILE A 231 6.38 -22.77 10.68
N THR A 232 6.61 -22.34 9.44
CA THR A 232 7.10 -23.22 8.34
C THR A 232 8.39 -22.75 7.69
N VAL A 233 9.09 -21.77 8.22
CA VAL A 233 10.25 -21.12 7.57
C VAL A 233 11.48 -22.02 7.43
N ASP A 234 11.74 -22.96 8.37
CA ASP A 234 12.90 -23.85 8.31
C ASP A 234 12.55 -25.20 7.65
N ASN A 235 12.56 -25.20 6.32
CA ASN A 235 12.34 -26.40 5.53
C ASN A 235 13.17 -26.39 4.24
N PRO A 236 13.38 -27.57 3.60
CA PRO A 236 14.24 -27.68 2.42
C PRO A 236 13.82 -26.82 1.22
N GLN A 237 12.52 -26.55 1.07
CA GLN A 237 11.95 -25.77 -0.04
C GLN A 237 12.26 -24.29 0.15
N THR A 238 12.01 -23.74 1.35
CA THR A 238 12.39 -22.37 1.73
C THR A 238 13.89 -22.16 1.58
N ILE A 239 14.72 -23.08 2.11
CA ILE A 239 16.17 -23.00 1.98
C ILE A 239 16.60 -22.97 0.50
N ARG A 240 15.94 -23.74 -0.37
CA ARG A 240 16.21 -23.73 -1.83
C ARG A 240 15.85 -22.40 -2.46
N ALA A 241 14.69 -21.82 -2.10
CA ALA A 241 14.26 -20.50 -2.57
C ALA A 241 15.28 -19.41 -2.18
N MET A 242 15.72 -19.42 -0.94
CA MET A 242 16.70 -18.46 -0.41
C MET A 242 18.08 -18.61 -1.06
N LYS A 243 18.52 -19.84 -1.34
CA LYS A 243 19.77 -20.09 -2.09
C LYS A 243 19.69 -19.54 -3.50
N ARG A 244 18.53 -19.69 -4.16
CA ARG A 244 18.29 -19.14 -5.50
C ARG A 244 18.36 -17.61 -5.47
N ALA A 245 17.65 -16.96 -4.58
CA ALA A 245 17.65 -15.50 -4.46
C ALA A 245 19.06 -14.95 -4.18
N LYS A 246 19.79 -15.58 -3.26
CA LYS A 246 21.20 -15.24 -3.00
C LYS A 246 22.06 -15.35 -4.25
N HIS A 247 21.85 -16.38 -5.07
CA HIS A 247 22.61 -16.58 -6.31
C HIS A 247 22.36 -15.46 -7.33
N TRP A 248 21.19 -14.84 -7.36
CA TRP A 248 20.91 -13.73 -8.26
C TRP A 248 21.76 -12.49 -7.98
N VAL A 249 22.09 -12.24 -6.70
CA VAL A 249 22.91 -11.09 -6.27
C VAL A 249 24.31 -11.19 -6.90
N GLY A 250 24.69 -10.19 -7.69
CA GLY A 250 25.97 -10.13 -8.40
C GLY A 250 26.05 -10.98 -9.67
N THR A 251 25.02 -11.79 -10.00
CA THR A 251 24.95 -12.56 -11.25
C THR A 251 24.00 -11.94 -12.27
N ILE A 252 22.68 -12.09 -12.07
CA ILE A 252 21.65 -11.48 -12.92
C ILE A 252 21.05 -10.20 -12.31
N SER A 253 21.32 -9.95 -11.04
CA SER A 253 20.93 -8.74 -10.31
C SER A 253 22.18 -7.98 -9.83
N PRO A 254 22.13 -6.63 -9.73
CA PRO A 254 23.30 -5.87 -9.24
C PRO A 254 23.63 -6.25 -7.79
N PRO A 255 24.90 -6.18 -7.37
CA PRO A 255 25.24 -6.36 -5.95
C PRO A 255 24.48 -5.44 -5.02
N SER A 256 24.19 -4.21 -5.46
CA SER A 256 23.42 -3.22 -4.73
C SER A 256 21.91 -3.55 -4.63
N VAL A 257 21.42 -4.61 -5.26
CA VAL A 257 20.00 -5.01 -5.16
C VAL A 257 19.56 -5.24 -3.71
N THR A 258 20.49 -5.61 -2.83
CA THR A 258 20.26 -5.78 -1.41
C THR A 258 19.92 -4.47 -0.66
N GLU A 259 20.07 -3.32 -1.32
CA GLU A 259 19.73 -1.99 -0.79
C GLU A 259 18.53 -1.38 -1.51
N PHE A 260 18.00 -2.06 -2.57
CA PHE A 260 16.94 -1.51 -3.41
C PHE A 260 15.57 -1.58 -2.72
N LYS A 261 14.86 -0.46 -2.84
CA LYS A 261 13.44 -0.29 -2.55
C LYS A 261 12.67 -0.12 -3.88
N GLU A 262 11.38 0.16 -3.83
CA GLU A 262 10.51 0.32 -5.00
C GLU A 262 11.04 1.37 -5.99
N GLU A 263 11.47 2.53 -5.48
CA GLU A 263 11.97 3.62 -6.31
C GLU A 263 13.27 3.27 -7.03
N ASP A 264 14.17 2.53 -6.37
CA ASP A 264 15.45 2.11 -6.94
C ASP A 264 15.23 1.15 -8.11
N THR A 265 14.39 0.14 -7.91
CA THR A 265 14.05 -0.81 -8.98
C THR A 265 13.36 -0.13 -10.14
N ARG A 266 12.46 0.85 -9.85
CA ARG A 266 11.80 1.66 -10.87
C ARG A 266 12.82 2.46 -11.68
N ASN A 267 13.75 3.13 -11.04
CA ASN A 267 14.74 3.97 -11.69
C ASN A 267 15.65 3.15 -12.60
N VAL A 268 16.13 1.98 -12.16
CA VAL A 268 16.94 1.08 -12.98
C VAL A 268 16.16 0.57 -14.19
N PHE A 269 14.89 0.15 -14.00
CA PHE A 269 14.08 -0.35 -15.10
C PHE A 269 13.66 0.76 -16.08
N ALA A 270 13.21 1.91 -15.58
CA ALA A 270 12.76 3.04 -16.39
C ALA A 270 13.89 3.68 -17.21
N SER A 271 15.14 3.62 -16.72
CA SER A 271 16.33 4.05 -17.48
C SER A 271 16.73 3.06 -18.60
N GLY A 272 16.06 1.90 -18.69
CA GLY A 272 16.33 0.88 -19.69
C GLY A 272 17.44 -0.09 -19.32
N ASN A 273 17.91 -0.09 -18.08
CA ASN A 273 19.05 -0.88 -17.59
C ASN A 273 18.64 -2.21 -16.93
N ALA A 274 17.40 -2.65 -17.09
CA ALA A 274 16.98 -3.98 -16.67
C ALA A 274 16.05 -4.66 -17.69
N ALA A 275 16.14 -6.00 -17.81
CA ALA A 275 15.25 -6.80 -18.64
C ALA A 275 13.94 -7.13 -17.91
N PHE A 276 14.04 -7.49 -16.65
CA PHE A 276 12.95 -7.89 -15.78
C PHE A 276 13.02 -7.11 -14.47
N ARG A 277 11.82 -6.85 -13.88
CA ARG A 277 11.67 -6.20 -12.58
C ARG A 277 10.48 -6.82 -11.85
N ARG A 278 10.66 -7.21 -10.58
CA ARG A 278 9.53 -7.45 -9.67
C ARG A 278 9.03 -6.10 -9.15
N GLU A 279 7.73 -5.86 -9.19
CA GLU A 279 7.17 -4.65 -8.62
C GLU A 279 5.64 -4.76 -8.47
N TRP A 280 5.06 -3.76 -7.81
CA TRP A 280 3.62 -3.59 -7.65
C TRP A 280 2.96 -3.05 -8.93
N ILE A 281 1.68 -3.35 -9.12
CA ILE A 281 0.93 -2.95 -10.33
C ILE A 281 0.89 -1.44 -10.52
N TRP A 282 0.70 -0.67 -9.44
CA TRP A 282 0.60 0.81 -9.52
C TRP A 282 1.81 1.45 -10.19
N SER A 283 2.96 0.85 -10.07
CA SER A 283 4.20 1.37 -10.64
C SER A 283 4.22 1.34 -12.18
N ALA A 284 3.28 0.62 -12.83
CA ALA A 284 3.19 0.58 -14.29
C ALA A 284 2.94 1.96 -14.89
N PHE A 285 2.06 2.72 -14.25
CA PHE A 285 1.73 4.07 -14.68
C PHE A 285 2.96 5.00 -14.61
N THR A 286 3.63 5.06 -13.47
CA THR A 286 4.80 5.94 -13.29
C THR A 286 6.00 5.52 -14.13
N THR A 287 6.20 4.20 -14.34
CA THR A 287 7.28 3.66 -15.17
C THR A 287 7.14 4.04 -16.65
N GLY A 288 5.90 4.15 -17.15
CA GLY A 288 5.62 4.45 -18.57
C GLY A 288 5.45 5.92 -18.92
N GLN A 289 5.32 6.82 -17.95
CA GLN A 289 4.83 8.19 -18.19
C GLN A 289 5.88 9.21 -18.65
N ALA A 290 7.15 9.04 -18.30
CA ALA A 290 8.16 9.98 -18.75
C ALA A 290 8.19 10.01 -20.29
N GLN A 291 7.92 11.19 -20.89
CA GLN A 291 7.89 11.34 -22.35
C GLN A 291 9.22 10.90 -22.99
N ASP A 292 10.33 11.07 -22.26
CA ASP A 292 11.68 10.76 -22.69
C ASP A 292 12.16 9.39 -22.19
N SER A 293 11.28 8.56 -21.57
CA SER A 293 11.69 7.24 -21.11
C SER A 293 12.08 6.32 -22.28
N PRO A 294 13.29 5.75 -22.28
CA PRO A 294 13.78 4.87 -23.35
C PRO A 294 12.93 3.58 -23.47
N ILE A 295 12.12 3.26 -22.46
CA ILE A 295 11.29 2.03 -22.40
C ILE A 295 9.81 2.29 -22.63
N ARG A 296 9.41 3.52 -22.94
CA ARG A 296 8.00 3.85 -23.19
C ARG A 296 7.41 2.96 -24.29
N GLY A 297 6.33 2.25 -23.96
CA GLY A 297 5.68 1.29 -24.86
C GLY A 297 6.47 0.03 -25.16
N LYS A 298 7.57 -0.23 -24.43
CA LYS A 298 8.46 -1.37 -24.64
C LYS A 298 8.46 -2.35 -23.46
N PHE A 299 7.48 -2.28 -22.57
CA PHE A 299 7.33 -3.23 -21.48
C PHE A 299 5.88 -3.66 -21.32
N ALA A 300 5.69 -4.80 -20.65
CA ALA A 300 4.38 -5.30 -20.26
C ALA A 300 4.49 -5.99 -18.89
N LEU A 301 3.34 -6.40 -18.35
CA LEU A 301 3.21 -7.09 -17.07
C LEU A 301 2.89 -8.56 -17.30
N ALA A 302 3.40 -9.41 -16.42
CA ALA A 302 3.08 -10.82 -16.35
C ALA A 302 2.94 -11.25 -14.88
N ARG A 303 2.43 -12.46 -14.66
CA ARG A 303 2.51 -13.13 -13.37
C ARG A 303 3.97 -13.31 -12.97
N LEU A 304 4.23 -13.35 -11.68
CA LEU A 304 5.55 -13.80 -11.20
C LEU A 304 5.81 -15.24 -11.63
N PRO A 305 7.07 -15.58 -11.90
CA PRO A 305 7.43 -16.93 -12.34
C PRO A 305 7.02 -18.00 -11.33
N ALA A 306 6.63 -19.16 -11.82
CA ALA A 306 6.28 -20.30 -11.00
C ALA A 306 7.53 -21.04 -10.48
N GLY A 307 7.46 -21.49 -9.24
CA GLY A 307 8.30 -22.55 -8.70
C GLY A 307 7.60 -23.91 -8.85
N ILE A 308 8.04 -24.89 -8.07
CA ILE A 308 7.44 -26.23 -8.10
C ILE A 308 5.99 -26.29 -7.56
N ALA A 309 5.59 -25.27 -6.79
CA ALA A 309 4.27 -25.13 -6.21
C ALA A 309 3.34 -24.19 -6.99
N GLY A 310 3.82 -23.65 -8.10
CA GLY A 310 3.10 -22.67 -8.91
C GLY A 310 3.63 -21.26 -8.76
N SER A 311 2.92 -20.28 -9.31
CA SER A 311 3.19 -18.86 -9.10
C SER A 311 2.57 -18.39 -7.80
N ALA A 312 3.31 -17.60 -7.02
CA ALA A 312 2.83 -16.93 -5.82
C ALA A 312 3.06 -15.42 -5.96
N SER A 313 2.07 -14.64 -5.55
CA SER A 313 2.13 -13.18 -5.55
C SER A 313 1.53 -12.64 -4.25
N VAL A 314 2.27 -11.83 -3.53
CA VAL A 314 1.80 -11.25 -2.26
C VAL A 314 0.73 -10.19 -2.53
N ILE A 315 -0.38 -10.27 -1.77
CA ILE A 315 -1.42 -9.24 -1.74
C ILE A 315 -0.87 -8.03 -1.00
N GLY A 316 -0.93 -6.90 -1.67
CA GLY A 316 -0.70 -5.58 -1.13
C GLY A 316 -1.94 -4.71 -1.23
N GLY A 317 -1.80 -3.43 -0.96
CA GLY A 317 -2.87 -2.44 -1.04
C GLY A 317 -2.90 -1.54 0.18
N ARG A 318 -3.92 -0.71 0.22
CA ARG A 318 -4.14 0.24 1.32
C ARG A 318 -5.60 0.30 1.71
N SER A 319 -5.83 0.58 2.97
CA SER A 319 -7.15 0.81 3.56
C SER A 319 -7.21 2.18 4.22
N LEU A 320 -8.41 2.70 4.41
CA LEU A 320 -8.66 4.00 5.04
C LEU A 320 -9.28 3.80 6.41
N ALA A 321 -8.65 4.33 7.45
CA ALA A 321 -9.10 4.23 8.82
C ALA A 321 -9.46 5.60 9.38
N VAL A 322 -10.46 5.65 10.26
CA VAL A 322 -10.82 6.86 11.03
C VAL A 322 -10.18 6.77 12.40
N SER A 323 -9.45 7.82 12.79
CA SER A 323 -8.95 7.95 14.16
C SER A 323 -10.10 7.93 15.16
N LYS A 324 -10.02 7.08 16.20
CA LYS A 324 -11.03 7.12 17.27
C LYS A 324 -10.97 8.38 18.13
N TYR A 325 -9.91 9.17 17.96
CA TYR A 325 -9.70 10.44 18.66
C TYR A 325 -10.18 11.66 17.86
N SER A 326 -10.59 11.46 16.60
CA SER A 326 -11.15 12.52 15.75
C SER A 326 -12.38 13.16 16.37
N ALA A 327 -12.49 14.48 16.26
CA ALA A 327 -13.69 15.23 16.63
C ALA A 327 -14.81 15.09 15.57
N HIS A 328 -14.50 14.57 14.37
CA HIS A 328 -15.37 14.54 13.19
C HIS A 328 -15.52 13.12 12.59
N PRO A 329 -15.83 12.07 13.38
CA PRO A 329 -15.82 10.70 12.88
C PRO A 329 -16.86 10.43 11.78
N ARG A 330 -17.98 11.15 11.75
CA ARG A 330 -19.01 11.01 10.70
C ARG A 330 -18.54 11.59 9.37
N GLU A 331 -17.98 12.78 9.41
CA GLU A 331 -17.44 13.48 8.24
C GLU A 331 -16.21 12.76 7.70
N ALA A 332 -15.38 12.20 8.57
CA ALA A 332 -14.25 11.35 8.19
C ALA A 332 -14.74 10.07 7.48
N ALA A 333 -15.79 9.42 7.98
CA ALA A 333 -16.38 8.27 7.31
C ALA A 333 -17.05 8.65 5.97
N GLU A 334 -17.60 9.87 5.85
CA GLU A 334 -18.12 10.38 4.57
C GLU A 334 -17.01 10.59 3.54
N LEU A 335 -15.85 11.08 3.96
CA LEU A 335 -14.68 11.16 3.11
C LEU A 335 -14.24 9.77 2.62
N ILE A 336 -14.18 8.78 3.53
CA ILE A 336 -13.85 7.39 3.17
C ILE A 336 -14.87 6.82 2.18
N ARG A 337 -16.17 6.98 2.43
CA ARG A 337 -17.24 6.57 1.49
C ARG A 337 -17.02 7.14 0.09
N TYR A 338 -16.69 8.43 0.02
CA TYR A 338 -16.41 9.07 -1.26
C TYR A 338 -15.17 8.52 -1.93
N MET A 339 -14.06 8.40 -1.21
CA MET A 339 -12.79 7.89 -1.76
C MET A 339 -12.88 6.44 -2.22
N THR A 340 -13.69 5.62 -1.57
CA THR A 340 -13.89 4.20 -1.91
C THR A 340 -15.09 3.97 -2.84
N SER A 341 -15.69 5.04 -3.40
CA SER A 341 -16.78 4.92 -4.35
C SER A 341 -16.32 4.39 -5.71
N GLN A 342 -17.27 3.86 -6.50
CA GLN A 342 -16.98 3.39 -7.86
C GLN A 342 -16.42 4.51 -8.74
N GLU A 343 -16.99 5.72 -8.69
CA GLU A 343 -16.55 6.89 -9.46
C GLU A 343 -15.06 7.20 -9.21
N VAL A 344 -14.68 7.25 -7.94
CA VAL A 344 -13.30 7.59 -7.54
C VAL A 344 -12.35 6.42 -7.82
N GLY A 345 -12.79 5.19 -7.59
CA GLY A 345 -12.00 3.99 -7.91
C GLY A 345 -11.65 3.89 -9.40
N LEU A 346 -12.61 4.16 -10.29
CA LEU A 346 -12.37 4.22 -11.74
C LEU A 346 -11.39 5.34 -12.12
N SER A 347 -11.50 6.51 -11.49
CA SER A 347 -10.54 7.61 -11.70
C SER A 347 -9.13 7.19 -11.30
N PHE A 348 -8.96 6.56 -10.14
CA PHE A 348 -7.65 6.08 -9.68
C PHE A 348 -7.07 5.00 -10.59
N TRP A 349 -7.88 4.06 -11.08
CA TRP A 349 -7.40 3.08 -12.05
C TRP A 349 -6.90 3.74 -13.33
N ASN A 350 -7.69 4.62 -13.92
CA ASN A 350 -7.34 5.27 -15.19
C ASN A 350 -6.13 6.21 -15.07
N ASP A 351 -6.00 6.89 -13.93
CA ASP A 351 -4.98 7.92 -13.73
C ASP A 351 -3.68 7.38 -13.10
N SER A 352 -3.72 6.19 -12.47
CA SER A 352 -2.59 5.70 -11.68
C SER A 352 -2.45 4.19 -11.57
N SER A 353 -3.29 3.42 -12.25
CA SER A 353 -3.30 1.94 -12.18
C SER A 353 -3.54 1.37 -10.76
N LEU A 354 -4.15 2.13 -9.86
CA LEU A 354 -4.58 1.62 -8.57
C LEU A 354 -5.86 0.80 -8.74
N LEU A 355 -5.80 -0.48 -8.38
CA LEU A 355 -6.93 -1.40 -8.50
C LEU A 355 -7.94 -1.19 -7.38
N PRO A 356 -9.18 -0.74 -7.66
CA PRO A 356 -10.18 -0.56 -6.61
C PRO A 356 -10.46 -1.86 -5.87
N ALA A 357 -10.63 -1.78 -4.54
CA ALA A 357 -10.98 -2.94 -3.71
C ALA A 357 -12.47 -3.34 -3.82
N ARG A 358 -13.20 -2.88 -4.83
CA ARG A 358 -14.65 -3.08 -5.03
C ARG A 358 -14.94 -4.26 -5.95
N LYS A 359 -15.98 -5.07 -5.62
CA LYS A 359 -16.42 -6.23 -6.41
C LYS A 359 -16.94 -5.84 -7.78
N ASP A 360 -17.77 -4.80 -7.86
CA ASP A 360 -18.41 -4.33 -9.09
C ASP A 360 -17.41 -3.97 -10.19
N PHE A 361 -16.20 -3.53 -9.81
CA PHE A 361 -15.12 -3.25 -10.75
C PHE A 361 -14.66 -4.50 -11.52
N TYR A 362 -14.72 -5.68 -10.90
CA TYR A 362 -14.29 -6.96 -11.47
C TYR A 362 -15.44 -7.77 -12.08
N GLU A 363 -16.68 -7.33 -11.90
CA GLU A 363 -17.89 -7.98 -12.42
C GLU A 363 -18.36 -7.37 -13.74
N ASP A 364 -17.98 -6.13 -14.06
CA ASP A 364 -18.30 -5.46 -15.32
C ASP A 364 -17.51 -6.04 -16.48
N ARG A 365 -18.13 -7.00 -17.19
CA ARG A 365 -17.53 -7.69 -18.33
C ARG A 365 -17.16 -6.75 -19.48
N GLN A 366 -17.94 -5.71 -19.72
CA GLN A 366 -17.66 -4.77 -20.83
C GLN A 366 -16.41 -3.94 -20.48
N TYR A 367 -16.29 -3.50 -19.24
CA TYR A 367 -15.12 -2.79 -18.77
C TYR A 367 -13.86 -3.66 -18.82
N LEU A 368 -13.94 -4.90 -18.31
CA LEU A 368 -12.81 -5.85 -18.32
C LEU A 368 -12.33 -6.16 -19.76
N GLN A 369 -13.24 -6.36 -20.70
CA GLN A 369 -12.89 -6.59 -22.11
C GLN A 369 -12.18 -5.38 -22.75
N SER A 370 -12.47 -4.17 -22.29
CA SER A 370 -11.78 -2.96 -22.73
C SER A 370 -10.38 -2.79 -22.11
N GLN A 371 -10.07 -3.58 -21.07
CA GLN A 371 -8.84 -3.51 -20.27
C GLN A 371 -8.19 -4.91 -20.16
N PRO A 372 -7.55 -5.45 -21.23
CA PRO A 372 -7.00 -6.82 -21.23
C PRO A 372 -6.00 -7.08 -20.12
N GLN A 373 -5.27 -6.06 -19.67
CA GLN A 373 -4.34 -6.15 -18.54
C GLN A 373 -5.08 -6.39 -17.22
N LEU A 374 -6.24 -5.75 -17.03
CA LEU A 374 -7.07 -5.92 -15.84
C LEU A 374 -7.68 -7.33 -15.78
N GLU A 375 -8.06 -7.90 -16.92
CA GLU A 375 -8.58 -9.27 -16.99
C GLU A 375 -7.52 -10.30 -16.54
N ALA A 376 -6.27 -10.12 -16.98
CA ALA A 376 -5.15 -10.95 -16.53
C ALA A 376 -4.88 -10.82 -15.02
N LEU A 377 -5.01 -9.60 -14.47
CA LEU A 377 -4.83 -9.33 -13.04
C LEU A 377 -6.02 -9.84 -12.20
N ARG A 378 -7.25 -9.76 -12.73
CA ARG A 378 -8.43 -10.35 -12.08
C ARG A 378 -8.22 -11.81 -11.74
N ASP A 379 -7.62 -12.58 -12.65
CA ASP A 379 -7.36 -13.99 -12.44
C ASP A 379 -6.43 -14.25 -11.25
N LEU A 380 -5.49 -13.35 -10.96
CA LEU A 380 -4.64 -13.43 -9.77
C LEU A 380 -5.44 -13.27 -8.47
N PHE A 381 -6.39 -12.33 -8.42
CA PHE A 381 -7.20 -12.08 -7.23
C PHE A 381 -8.37 -13.06 -7.06
N VAL A 382 -8.99 -13.48 -8.18
CA VAL A 382 -10.22 -14.28 -8.16
C VAL A 382 -9.95 -15.79 -8.16
N ARG A 383 -8.86 -16.23 -8.80
CA ARG A 383 -8.55 -17.67 -8.96
C ARG A 383 -7.47 -18.21 -8.01
N GLY A 384 -7.04 -17.42 -7.02
CA GLY A 384 -6.26 -17.94 -5.90
C GLY A 384 -4.77 -18.13 -6.18
N GLY A 385 -4.11 -17.17 -6.84
CA GLY A 385 -2.64 -17.11 -6.87
C GLY A 385 -2.07 -16.05 -5.93
N ALA A 386 -2.93 -15.35 -5.21
CA ALA A 386 -2.54 -14.27 -4.30
C ALA A 386 -2.38 -14.80 -2.87
N THR A 387 -1.23 -14.53 -2.26
CA THR A 387 -0.92 -14.95 -0.89
C THR A 387 -0.96 -13.77 0.07
N SER A 388 -1.44 -14.03 1.27
CA SER A 388 -1.48 -13.04 2.35
C SER A 388 -0.31 -13.24 3.30
N ARG A 389 0.27 -12.14 3.73
CA ARG A 389 1.20 -12.13 4.87
C ARG A 389 0.44 -12.49 6.15
N PRO A 390 1.09 -13.07 7.19
CA PRO A 390 0.40 -13.62 8.35
C PRO A 390 -0.15 -12.57 9.35
N SER A 391 -0.46 -11.36 8.90
CA SER A 391 -0.88 -10.23 9.75
C SER A 391 -2.17 -10.49 10.53
N THR A 392 -3.16 -11.17 9.93
CA THR A 392 -4.41 -11.53 10.61
C THR A 392 -4.22 -12.64 11.65
N ILE A 393 -3.17 -13.46 11.49
CA ILE A 393 -2.87 -14.60 12.37
C ILE A 393 -2.13 -14.14 13.61
N VAL A 394 -1.13 -13.24 13.44
CA VAL A 394 -0.27 -12.79 14.52
C VAL A 394 -0.73 -11.45 15.13
N GLY A 395 -1.67 -10.76 14.49
CA GLY A 395 -2.25 -9.52 14.97
C GLY A 395 -1.20 -8.45 15.28
N ARG A 396 -1.18 -7.95 16.51
CA ARG A 396 -0.26 -6.89 16.95
C ARG A 396 1.22 -7.22 16.81
N ARG A 397 1.58 -8.51 16.72
CA ARG A 397 2.98 -8.94 16.60
C ARG A 397 3.48 -9.00 15.16
N TYR A 398 2.66 -8.56 14.20
CA TYR A 398 3.04 -8.66 12.80
C TYR A 398 4.34 -7.92 12.47
N ASP A 399 4.54 -6.71 13.01
CA ASP A 399 5.78 -5.95 12.79
C ASP A 399 7.02 -6.72 13.31
N GLU A 400 6.94 -7.29 14.49
CA GLU A 400 8.02 -8.12 15.05
C GLU A 400 8.31 -9.34 14.17
N VAL A 401 7.26 -10.02 13.68
CA VAL A 401 7.38 -11.18 12.78
C VAL A 401 8.00 -10.79 11.45
N SER A 402 7.53 -9.73 10.82
CA SER A 402 8.06 -9.26 9.54
C SER A 402 9.51 -8.81 9.67
N ARG A 403 9.86 -8.05 10.72
CA ARG A 403 11.24 -7.62 10.98
C ARG A 403 12.20 -8.80 11.18
N ALA A 404 11.80 -9.81 11.92
CA ALA A 404 12.58 -11.03 12.08
C ALA A 404 12.79 -11.73 10.72
N TYR A 405 11.71 -11.86 9.93
CA TYR A 405 11.75 -12.53 8.63
C TYR A 405 12.63 -11.80 7.62
N PHE A 406 12.37 -10.51 7.35
CA PHE A 406 13.18 -9.78 6.37
C PHE A 406 14.65 -9.62 6.80
N SER A 407 14.94 -9.51 8.11
CA SER A 407 16.32 -9.46 8.60
C SER A 407 17.06 -10.78 8.38
N ALA A 408 16.40 -11.91 8.62
CA ALA A 408 16.98 -13.23 8.34
C ALA A 408 17.25 -13.42 6.83
N VAL A 409 16.28 -13.07 5.98
CA VAL A 409 16.44 -13.13 4.52
C VAL A 409 17.56 -12.20 4.06
N HIS A 410 17.59 -10.96 4.52
CA HIS A 410 18.63 -9.99 4.16
C HIS A 410 20.04 -10.48 4.54
N SER A 411 20.20 -11.10 5.72
CA SER A 411 21.48 -11.69 6.14
C SER A 411 21.96 -12.82 5.20
N ILE A 412 21.02 -13.52 4.56
CA ILE A 412 21.33 -14.51 3.53
C ILE A 412 21.80 -13.82 2.25
N LEU A 413 21.09 -12.81 1.79
CA LEU A 413 21.38 -12.09 0.55
C LEU A 413 22.75 -11.40 0.60
N THR A 414 23.09 -10.77 1.73
CA THR A 414 24.39 -10.12 1.98
C THR A 414 25.53 -11.12 2.22
N GLY A 415 25.21 -12.38 2.51
CA GLY A 415 26.19 -13.42 2.79
C GLY A 415 26.68 -13.49 4.22
N GLU A 416 26.05 -12.77 5.14
CA GLU A 416 26.34 -12.79 6.59
C GLU A 416 25.96 -14.12 7.24
N ALA A 417 24.94 -14.80 6.69
CA ALA A 417 24.52 -16.11 7.17
C ALA A 417 24.29 -17.08 5.99
N THR A 418 24.39 -18.39 6.29
CA THR A 418 23.90 -19.39 5.36
C THR A 418 22.39 -19.52 5.46
N PRO A 419 21.67 -19.89 4.37
CA PRO A 419 20.24 -20.08 4.40
C PRO A 419 19.75 -21.01 5.51
N GLU A 420 20.45 -22.13 5.71
CA GLU A 420 20.11 -23.12 6.74
C GLU A 420 20.18 -22.50 8.15
N LYS A 421 21.28 -21.79 8.44
CA LYS A 421 21.46 -21.17 9.76
C LYS A 421 20.49 -20.03 10.02
N ALA A 422 20.26 -19.19 8.99
CA ALA A 422 19.34 -18.06 9.12
C ALA A 422 17.90 -18.53 9.35
N MET A 423 17.42 -19.53 8.57
CA MET A 423 16.05 -20.02 8.71
C MET A 423 15.83 -20.78 10.03
N ALA A 424 16.79 -21.57 10.50
CA ALA A 424 16.69 -22.23 11.81
C ALA A 424 16.68 -21.23 13.00
N ASN A 425 17.48 -20.16 12.90
CA ASN A 425 17.46 -19.08 13.89
C ASN A 425 16.12 -18.33 13.85
N LEU A 426 15.62 -18.00 12.66
CA LEU A 426 14.34 -17.35 12.45
C LEU A 426 13.19 -18.17 13.03
N GLU A 427 13.13 -19.48 12.77
CA GLU A 427 12.12 -20.36 13.35
C GLU A 427 12.10 -20.24 14.88
N SER A 428 13.28 -20.32 15.50
CA SER A 428 13.44 -20.18 16.96
C SER A 428 12.99 -18.81 17.49
N GLU A 429 13.21 -17.75 16.71
CA GLU A 429 12.80 -16.38 17.03
C GLU A 429 11.29 -16.22 16.90
N LEU A 430 10.68 -16.71 15.82
CA LEU A 430 9.24 -16.67 15.61
C LEU A 430 8.48 -17.44 16.71
N VAL A 431 9.02 -18.57 17.20
CA VAL A 431 8.46 -19.29 18.37
C VAL A 431 8.42 -18.37 19.60
N LYS A 432 9.49 -17.60 19.86
CA LYS A 432 9.53 -16.67 21.01
C LYS A 432 8.55 -15.51 20.82
N ILE A 433 8.49 -14.94 19.62
CA ILE A 433 7.59 -13.82 19.31
C ILE A 433 6.14 -14.25 19.45
N THR A 434 5.74 -15.38 18.86
CA THR A 434 4.34 -15.75 18.69
C THR A 434 3.82 -16.76 19.72
N GLY A 435 4.69 -17.59 20.25
CA GLY A 435 4.33 -18.77 21.04
C GLY A 435 3.79 -19.93 20.18
N PHE A 436 3.82 -19.81 18.87
CA PHE A 436 3.40 -20.84 17.93
C PHE A 436 4.44 -21.94 17.79
N LYS A 437 4.07 -23.05 17.13
CA LYS A 437 4.94 -24.22 17.02
C LYS A 437 5.48 -24.38 15.60
N PRO A 438 6.73 -24.81 15.44
CA PRO A 438 7.26 -25.23 14.17
C PRO A 438 6.52 -26.44 13.59
N GLY A 439 6.48 -26.52 12.26
CA GLY A 439 5.91 -27.66 11.56
C GLY A 439 6.28 -27.68 10.08
N LYS A 440 5.64 -28.57 9.35
CA LYS A 440 5.86 -28.68 7.91
C LYS A 440 4.86 -27.80 7.15
N PRO A 441 5.26 -27.24 6.00
CA PRO A 441 4.34 -26.56 5.11
C PRO A 441 3.22 -27.52 4.68
N LYS A 442 2.01 -26.98 4.53
CA LYS A 442 0.89 -27.77 4.00
C LYS A 442 1.21 -28.18 2.56
N PRO A 443 0.84 -29.42 2.14
CA PRO A 443 0.96 -29.80 0.74
C PRO A 443 0.21 -28.77 -0.12
N VAL A 444 0.86 -28.34 -1.20
CA VAL A 444 0.18 -27.51 -2.21
C VAL A 444 -1.02 -28.33 -2.71
N GLN A 445 -2.23 -27.85 -2.46
CA GLN A 445 -3.37 -28.40 -3.16
C GLN A 445 -3.16 -28.11 -4.64
N GLU A 446 -2.98 -29.16 -5.46
CA GLU A 446 -3.04 -29.02 -6.91
C GLU A 446 -4.34 -28.27 -7.21
N ALA A 447 -4.20 -27.00 -7.64
CA ALA A 447 -5.33 -26.25 -8.15
C ALA A 447 -5.90 -27.13 -9.27
N SER A 448 -7.04 -27.73 -9.04
CA SER A 448 -7.73 -28.53 -10.05
C SER A 448 -7.91 -27.63 -11.27
N LEU A 449 -7.07 -27.84 -12.27
CA LEU A 449 -7.22 -27.31 -13.62
C LEU A 449 -8.45 -28.00 -14.21
N SER A 450 -9.64 -27.58 -13.75
CA SER A 450 -10.87 -27.86 -14.48
C SER A 450 -10.93 -26.86 -15.62
N HIS A 451 -10.67 -27.39 -16.79
CA HIS A 451 -10.75 -26.76 -18.12
C HIS A 451 -12.04 -25.97 -18.37
#